data_b7511c079f24cb310a9ce7f06452c724
#
_entry.id   b7511c079f24cb310a9ce7f06452c724
#
_cell.length_a   1.000
_cell.length_b   1.000
_cell.length_c   1.000
_cell.angle_alpha   90.00
_cell.angle_beta   90.00
_cell.angle_gamma   90.00
#
_symmetry.space_group_name_H-M   'P 1'
#
loop_
_entity.id
_entity.type
_entity.pdbx_description
1 polymer ?
#
loop_
_entity_poly.entity_id
_entity_poly.type
_entity_poly.pdbx_seq_one_letter_code
_entity_poly.pdbx_strand_id
1 'polypeptide(L)'
;MLNAITLILFFQVIGEIISRATGLPVPGSVLGMILMLMAFFVKDNLIGVIRPTGGVLLSNLSLLFVPAGVGIMRQGERFLNEGVSIFAVIVLSTIISLIVTAYTIMLAQKLLKIHDD
;
A
#
# COMPACT_ATOMS: atom_id res chain seq x y z
N MET A 1 1.03 -19.36 -6.11
CA MET A 1 1.84 -18.15 -5.95
C MET A 1 2.05 -17.37 -7.24
N LEU A 2 2.32 -18.04 -8.33
CA LEU A 2 2.55 -17.35 -9.61
C LEU A 2 1.33 -16.54 -10.06
N ASN A 3 0.14 -17.13 -9.92
CA ASN A 3 -1.11 -16.45 -10.27
C ASN A 3 -1.36 -15.20 -9.43
N ALA A 4 -1.04 -15.27 -8.15
CA ALA A 4 -1.21 -14.14 -7.24
C ALA A 4 -0.26 -12.99 -7.57
N ILE A 5 1.01 -13.31 -7.83
CA ILE A 5 2.00 -12.31 -8.20
C ILE A 5 1.62 -11.66 -9.53
N THR A 6 1.16 -12.45 -10.50
CA THR A 6 0.70 -11.93 -11.79
C THR A 6 -0.46 -10.97 -11.61
N LEU A 7 -1.41 -11.30 -10.75
CA LEU A 7 -2.56 -10.45 -10.45
C LEU A 7 -2.14 -9.14 -9.81
N ILE A 8 -1.26 -9.20 -8.82
CA ILE A 8 -0.74 -8.01 -8.14
C ILE A 8 -0.05 -7.09 -9.15
N LEU A 9 0.83 -7.64 -9.97
CA LEU A 9 1.55 -6.87 -10.98
C LEU A 9 0.62 -6.29 -12.04
N PHE A 10 -0.40 -7.05 -12.43
CA PHE A 10 -1.40 -6.59 -13.39
C PHE A 10 -2.13 -5.34 -12.88
N PHE A 11 -2.58 -5.37 -11.63
CA PHE A 11 -3.24 -4.22 -11.02
C PHE A 11 -2.29 -3.04 -10.85
N GLN A 12 -1.02 -3.29 -10.53
CA GLN A 12 -0.03 -2.23 -10.43
C GLN A 12 0.21 -1.56 -11.77
N VAL A 13 0.30 -2.33 -12.85
CA VAL A 13 0.48 -1.77 -14.20
C VAL A 13 -0.72 -0.91 -14.59
N ILE A 14 -1.93 -1.39 -14.33
CA ILE A 14 -3.15 -0.63 -14.60
C ILE A 14 -3.14 0.67 -13.80
N GLY A 15 -2.80 0.61 -12.52
CA GLY A 15 -2.70 1.79 -11.67
C GLY A 15 -1.68 2.80 -12.19
N GLU A 16 -0.53 2.31 -12.65
CA GLU A 16 0.51 3.17 -13.22
C GLU A 16 0.05 3.84 -14.52
N ILE A 17 -0.64 3.11 -15.38
CA ILE A 17 -1.17 3.63 -16.63
C ILE A 17 -2.19 4.74 -16.33
N ILE A 18 -3.11 4.49 -15.39
CA ILE A 18 -4.12 5.47 -15.00
C ILE A 18 -3.46 6.72 -14.41
N SER A 19 -2.46 6.54 -13.54
CA SER A 19 -1.76 7.64 -12.91
C SER A 19 -1.10 8.54 -13.95
N ARG A 20 -0.43 7.95 -14.93
CA ARG A 20 0.25 8.71 -15.98
C ARG A 20 -0.72 9.35 -16.97
N ALA A 21 -1.79 8.64 -17.32
CA ALA A 21 -2.77 9.13 -18.28
C ALA A 21 -3.57 10.31 -17.76
N THR A 22 -3.90 10.30 -16.46
CA THR A 22 -4.70 11.35 -15.83
C THR A 22 -3.85 12.47 -15.25
N GLY A 23 -2.54 12.26 -15.12
CA GLY A 23 -1.64 13.25 -14.52
C GLY A 23 -1.86 13.47 -13.03
N LEU A 24 -2.48 12.50 -12.35
CA LEU A 24 -2.72 12.60 -10.91
C LEU A 24 -1.41 12.54 -10.13
N PRO A 25 -1.26 13.33 -9.04
CA PRO A 25 -0.07 13.29 -8.21
C PRO A 25 -0.05 12.08 -7.26
N VAL A 26 -0.74 11.01 -7.61
CA VAL A 26 -0.83 9.78 -6.81
C VAL A 26 0.04 8.71 -7.48
N PRO A 27 0.90 8.01 -6.70
CA PRO A 27 1.70 6.91 -7.25
C PRO A 27 0.81 5.82 -7.83
N GLY A 28 1.26 5.23 -8.96
CA GLY A 28 0.50 4.17 -9.62
C GLY A 28 0.29 2.94 -8.74
N SER A 29 1.24 2.66 -7.85
CA SER A 29 1.12 1.54 -6.90
C SER A 29 -0.08 1.70 -5.97
N VAL A 30 -0.34 2.93 -5.52
CA VAL A 30 -1.48 3.24 -4.64
C VAL A 30 -2.79 3.03 -5.39
N LEU A 31 -2.87 3.50 -6.63
CA LEU A 31 -4.04 3.28 -7.47
C LEU A 31 -4.27 1.78 -7.73
N GLY A 32 -3.19 1.04 -7.95
CA GLY A 32 -3.25 -0.41 -8.12
C GLY A 32 -3.82 -1.11 -6.90
N MET A 33 -3.42 -0.69 -5.70
CA MET A 33 -3.95 -1.24 -4.45
C MET A 33 -5.44 -0.94 -4.28
N ILE A 34 -5.87 0.27 -4.62
CA ILE A 34 -7.28 0.66 -4.56
C ILE A 34 -8.10 -0.18 -5.53
N LEU A 35 -7.62 -0.35 -6.76
CA LEU A 35 -8.28 -1.17 -7.76
C LEU A 35 -8.39 -2.63 -7.31
N MET A 36 -7.32 -3.16 -6.71
CA MET A 36 -7.33 -4.53 -6.19
C MET A 36 -8.33 -4.68 -5.05
N LEU A 37 -8.40 -3.71 -4.16
CA LEU A 37 -9.39 -3.71 -3.08
C LEU A 37 -10.82 -3.71 -3.63
N MET A 38 -11.07 -2.89 -4.64
CA MET A 38 -12.38 -2.87 -5.30
C MET A 38 -12.69 -4.21 -5.97
N ALA A 39 -11.70 -4.83 -6.58
CA ALA A 39 -11.85 -6.15 -7.20
C ALA A 39 -12.20 -7.22 -6.16
N PHE A 40 -11.65 -7.12 -4.96
CA PHE A 40 -11.98 -8.05 -3.86
C PHE A 40 -13.46 -7.95 -3.46
N PHE A 41 -14.02 -6.75 -3.49
CA PHE A 41 -15.44 -6.56 -3.19
C PHE A 41 -16.36 -7.17 -4.26
N VAL A 42 -15.89 -7.19 -5.49
CA VAL A 42 -16.67 -7.71 -6.62
C VAL A 42 -16.53 -9.24 -6.72
N LYS A 43 -15.32 -9.75 -6.50
CA LYS A 43 -15.03 -11.19 -6.60
C LYS A 43 -14.28 -11.66 -5.36
N ASP A 44 -14.99 -12.38 -4.48
CA ASP A 44 -14.39 -12.93 -3.25
C ASP A 44 -13.32 -13.99 -3.54
N ASN A 45 -13.40 -14.65 -4.69
CA ASN A 45 -12.43 -15.69 -5.08
C ASN A 45 -11.00 -15.17 -5.20
N LEU A 46 -10.82 -13.88 -5.51
CA LEU A 46 -9.51 -13.27 -5.64
C LEU A 46 -8.75 -13.24 -4.32
N ILE A 47 -9.47 -13.07 -3.21
CA ILE A 47 -8.84 -13.08 -1.87
C ILE A 47 -8.18 -14.43 -1.61
N GLY A 48 -8.84 -15.53 -1.96
CA GLY A 48 -8.30 -16.87 -1.80
C GLY A 48 -7.04 -17.11 -2.63
N VAL A 49 -6.95 -16.48 -3.81
CA VAL A 49 -5.77 -16.59 -4.67
C VAL A 49 -4.59 -15.80 -4.11
N ILE A 50 -4.85 -14.61 -3.57
CA ILE A 50 -3.79 -13.67 -3.14
C ILE A 50 -3.36 -13.93 -1.69
N ARG A 51 -4.24 -14.44 -0.85
CA ARG A 51 -3.96 -14.63 0.59
C ARG A 51 -2.66 -15.40 0.89
N PRO A 52 -2.36 -16.54 0.24
CA PRO A 52 -1.11 -17.25 0.52
C PRO A 52 0.13 -16.42 0.20
N THR A 53 0.13 -15.75 -0.95
CA THR A 53 1.26 -14.91 -1.38
C THR A 53 1.38 -13.68 -0.49
N GLY A 54 0.25 -13.05 -0.17
CA GLY A 54 0.21 -11.92 0.75
C GLY A 54 0.77 -12.28 2.12
N GLY A 55 0.45 -13.47 2.63
CA GLY A 55 0.98 -13.96 3.89
C GLY A 55 2.51 -14.13 3.85
N VAL A 56 3.03 -14.65 2.76
CA VAL A 56 4.48 -14.79 2.58
C VAL A 56 5.15 -13.41 2.53
N LEU A 57 4.57 -12.48 1.80
CA LEU A 57 5.10 -11.12 1.71
C LEU A 57 5.09 -10.42 3.07
N LEU A 58 4.00 -10.56 3.83
CA LEU A 58 3.87 -9.94 5.14
C LEU A 58 4.85 -10.54 6.15
N SER A 59 5.07 -11.87 6.11
CA SER A 59 6.01 -12.51 7.02
C SER A 59 7.46 -12.17 6.73
N ASN A 60 7.76 -11.67 5.53
CA ASN A 60 9.11 -11.28 5.10
C ASN A 60 9.25 -9.78 4.88
N LEU A 61 8.46 -8.97 5.61
CA LEU A 61 8.50 -7.52 5.47
C LEU A 61 9.89 -6.94 5.73
N SER A 62 10.63 -7.51 6.68
CA SER A 62 11.99 -7.05 6.99
C SER A 62 12.91 -7.15 5.77
N LEU A 63 12.79 -8.22 5.00
CA LEU A 63 13.58 -8.40 3.78
C LEU A 63 13.19 -7.41 2.70
N LEU A 64 11.91 -7.01 2.64
CA LEU A 64 11.43 -6.05 1.66
C LEU A 64 11.91 -4.62 1.97
N PHE A 65 12.30 -4.34 3.21
CA PHE A 65 12.87 -3.05 3.59
C PHE A 65 14.25 -2.79 3.00
N VAL A 66 15.02 -3.84 2.68
CA VAL A 66 16.38 -3.67 2.16
C VAL A 66 16.39 -2.94 0.81
N PRO A 67 15.59 -3.33 -0.21
CA PRO A 67 15.54 -2.58 -1.46
C PRO A 67 15.05 -1.14 -1.27
N ALA A 68 14.10 -0.93 -0.37
CA ALA A 68 13.59 0.41 -0.06
C ALA A 68 14.68 1.28 0.55
N GLY A 69 15.46 0.73 1.49
CA GLY A 69 16.58 1.43 2.10
C GLY A 69 17.65 1.82 1.10
N VAL A 70 18.00 0.91 0.20
CA VAL A 70 18.96 1.19 -0.88
C VAL A 70 18.44 2.30 -1.80
N GLY A 71 17.15 2.27 -2.13
CA GLY A 71 16.54 3.31 -2.94
C GLY A 71 16.62 4.69 -2.30
N ILE A 72 16.45 4.75 -0.98
CA ILE A 72 16.57 6.00 -0.22
C ILE A 72 18.02 6.52 -0.23
N MET A 73 18.99 5.62 -0.12
CA MET A 73 20.42 6.00 -0.15
C MET A 73 20.81 6.71 -1.45
N ARG A 74 20.19 6.33 -2.57
CA ARG A 74 20.45 6.95 -3.86
C ARG A 74 20.01 8.40 -3.93
N GLN A 75 19.17 8.84 -3.00
CA GLN A 75 18.62 10.20 -2.96
C GLN A 75 19.28 11.03 -1.86
N GLY A 76 20.52 10.70 -1.52
CA GLY A 76 21.26 11.39 -0.45
C GLY A 76 21.35 12.90 -0.62
N GLU A 77 21.52 13.38 -1.87
CA GLU A 77 21.55 14.81 -2.14
C GLU A 77 20.24 15.52 -1.78
N ARG A 78 19.11 14.88 -2.04
CA ARG A 78 17.80 15.40 -1.65
C ARG A 78 17.66 15.49 -0.14
N PHE A 79 18.17 14.50 0.56
CA PHE A 79 18.14 14.50 2.03
C PHE A 79 18.96 15.66 2.60
N LEU A 80 20.06 16.01 1.97
CA LEU A 80 20.90 17.14 2.41
C LEU A 80 20.25 18.48 2.09
N ASN A 81 19.61 18.61 0.94
CA ASN A 81 19.02 19.87 0.49
C ASN A 81 17.63 20.11 1.06
N GLU A 82 16.85 19.06 1.25
CA GLU A 82 15.45 19.14 1.67
C GLU A 82 15.20 18.41 3.00
N GLY A 83 16.23 18.27 3.82
CA GLY A 83 16.17 17.47 5.05
C GLY A 83 15.06 17.89 5.99
N VAL A 84 14.86 19.21 6.16
CA VAL A 84 13.83 19.74 7.06
C VAL A 84 12.44 19.40 6.52
N SER A 85 12.22 19.58 5.22
CA SER A 85 10.94 19.25 4.58
C SER A 85 10.64 17.75 4.67
N ILE A 86 11.65 16.91 4.42
CA ILE A 86 11.50 15.46 4.50
C ILE A 86 11.15 15.03 5.93
N PHE A 87 11.85 15.59 6.93
CA PHE A 87 11.58 15.30 8.33
C PHE A 87 10.16 15.69 8.72
N ALA A 88 9.72 16.88 8.31
CA ALA A 88 8.36 17.35 8.58
C ALA A 88 7.32 16.44 7.95
N VAL A 89 7.54 16.02 6.70
CA VAL A 89 6.62 15.11 6.00
C VAL A 89 6.55 13.76 6.72
N ILE A 90 7.69 13.22 7.14
CA ILE A 90 7.73 11.93 7.84
C ILE A 90 6.94 12.01 9.15
N VAL A 91 7.16 13.05 9.95
CA VAL A 91 6.48 13.21 11.24
C VAL A 91 4.97 13.40 11.04
N LEU A 92 4.59 14.33 10.16
CA LEU A 92 3.18 14.64 9.92
C LEU A 92 2.45 13.45 9.31
N SER A 93 3.04 12.79 8.33
CA SER A 93 2.40 11.64 7.69
C SER A 93 2.28 10.46 8.66
N THR A 94 3.26 10.26 9.54
CA THR A 94 3.19 9.22 10.56
C THR A 94 2.04 9.46 11.52
N ILE A 95 1.88 10.70 12.00
CA ILE A 95 0.80 11.06 12.90
C ILE A 95 -0.55 10.86 12.21
N ILE A 96 -0.71 11.37 11.01
CA ILE A 96 -1.95 11.25 10.24
C ILE A 96 -2.26 9.77 9.97
N SER A 97 -1.25 9.00 9.58
CA SER A 97 -1.40 7.58 9.28
C SER A 97 -1.84 6.79 10.52
N LEU A 98 -1.26 7.08 11.69
CA LEU A 98 -1.65 6.43 12.94
C LEU A 98 -3.10 6.74 13.30
N ILE A 99 -3.51 8.00 13.16
CA ILE A 99 -4.89 8.41 13.47
C ILE A 99 -5.86 7.71 12.52
N VAL A 100 -5.59 7.74 11.22
CA VAL A 100 -6.45 7.12 10.20
C VAL A 100 -6.54 5.60 10.42
N THR A 101 -5.41 4.97 10.71
CA THR A 101 -5.37 3.52 10.96
C THR A 101 -6.19 3.15 12.19
N ALA A 102 -6.03 3.90 13.27
CA ALA A 102 -6.79 3.68 14.51
C ALA A 102 -8.29 3.82 14.27
N TYR A 103 -8.69 4.87 13.56
CA TYR A 103 -10.11 5.08 13.23
C TYR A 103 -10.65 3.96 12.34
N THR A 104 -9.88 3.53 11.36
CA THR A 104 -10.28 2.46 10.44
C THR A 104 -10.48 1.16 11.20
N ILE A 105 -9.56 0.82 12.11
CA ILE A 105 -9.67 -0.38 12.93
C ILE A 105 -10.88 -0.31 13.85
N MET A 106 -11.10 0.82 14.50
CA MET A 106 -12.25 1.01 15.38
C MET A 106 -13.57 0.87 14.63
N LEU A 107 -13.63 1.48 13.45
CA LEU A 107 -14.82 1.42 12.60
C LEU A 107 -15.08 -0.01 12.13
N ALA A 108 -14.04 -0.72 11.71
CA ALA A 108 -14.14 -2.11 11.26
C ALA A 108 -14.61 -3.02 12.40
N GLN A 109 -14.07 -2.85 13.61
CA GLN A 109 -14.48 -3.61 14.79
C GLN A 109 -15.94 -3.37 15.13
N LYS A 110 -16.37 -2.10 15.05
CA LYS A 110 -17.75 -1.73 15.33
C LYS A 110 -18.72 -2.37 14.33
N LEU A 111 -18.36 -2.36 13.04
CA LEU A 111 -19.16 -2.98 12.00
C LEU A 111 -19.22 -4.50 12.16
N LEU A 112 -18.10 -5.13 12.51
CA LEU A 112 -18.03 -6.58 12.72
C LEU A 112 -18.82 -7.01 13.97
N LYS A 113 -18.81 -6.19 15.03
CA LYS A 113 -19.59 -6.47 16.22
C LYS A 113 -21.09 -6.46 15.95
N ILE A 114 -21.55 -5.61 15.06
CA ILE A 114 -22.94 -5.57 14.65
C ILE A 114 -23.34 -6.87 13.94
N HIS A 115 -22.41 -7.50 13.24
CA HIS A 115 -22.64 -8.76 12.54
C HIS A 115 -22.56 -9.99 13.46
N ASP A 116 -21.81 -9.90 14.56
CA ASP A 116 -21.66 -11.02 15.50
C ASP A 116 -22.80 -11.12 16.51
N ASP A 117 -23.55 -10.06 16.67
CA ASP A 117 -24.76 -10.06 17.53
C ASP A 117 -25.99 -10.44 16.73
#